data_bc48e4e60e2c1476c1371453ce0de540
#
_entry.id   bc48e4e60e2c1476c1371453ce0de540
#
_cell.length_a   1.000
_cell.length_b   1.000
_cell.length_c   1.000
_cell.angle_alpha   90.00
_cell.angle_beta   90.00
_cell.angle_gamma   90.00
#
_symmetry.space_group_name_H-M   'P 1'
#
loop_
_entity.id
_entity.type
_entity.pdbx_description
1 polymer ?
#
loop_
_entity_poly.entity_id
_entity_poly.type
_entity_poly.pdbx_seq_one_letter_code
_entity_poly.pdbx_strand_id
1 'polypeptide(L)'
;TGVQTCALPIYIPRMIPDGLAAHINLGSWPVLPIFDVLEKAGNIDHMEMFNIFNMGIGMVLAVSADRADETMKLLEANGEAAYVLGNIVKNTGTDVELV
;
A
#
# COMPACT_ATOMS: atom_id res chain seq x y z
N THR A 1 -14.39 2.55 5.16
CA THR A 1 -13.12 2.18 5.80
C THR A 1 -12.82 0.71 5.54
N GLY A 2 -11.63 0.44 5.05
CA GLY A 2 -11.17 -0.93 4.81
C GLY A 2 -9.80 -1.17 5.40
N VAL A 3 -9.53 -2.41 5.81
CA VAL A 3 -8.25 -2.85 6.38
C VAL A 3 -7.79 -4.09 5.65
N GLN A 4 -6.51 -4.12 5.22
CA GLN A 4 -5.95 -5.27 4.55
C GLN A 4 -4.46 -5.42 4.87
N THR A 5 -3.98 -6.66 4.85
CA THR A 5 -2.58 -7.01 5.08
C THR A 5 -1.97 -7.67 3.85
N CYS A 6 -0.65 -7.63 3.76
CA CYS A 6 0.24 -8.22 2.74
C CYS A 6 0.14 -7.65 1.32
N ALA A 7 0.51 -8.39 0.29
CA ALA A 7 0.83 -7.92 -1.06
C ALA A 7 -0.19 -6.92 -1.63
N LEU A 8 0.24 -5.69 -1.89
CA LEU A 8 -0.63 -4.56 -2.20
C LEU A 8 -1.53 -4.79 -3.43
N PRO A 9 -1.01 -5.19 -4.61
CA PRO A 9 -1.86 -5.31 -5.79
C PRO A 9 -2.84 -6.47 -5.74
N ILE A 10 -2.63 -7.45 -4.86
CA ILE A 10 -3.50 -8.62 -4.73
C ILE A 10 -4.62 -8.38 -3.73
N TYR A 11 -4.31 -7.76 -2.58
CA TYR A 11 -5.23 -7.68 -1.46
C TYR A 11 -5.97 -6.35 -1.33
N ILE A 12 -5.39 -5.24 -1.77
CA ILE A 12 -6.08 -3.95 -1.71
C ILE A 12 -7.41 -3.96 -2.47
N PRO A 13 -7.53 -4.56 -3.66
CA PRO A 13 -8.80 -4.58 -4.38
C PRO A 13 -9.95 -5.22 -3.60
N ARG A 14 -9.64 -6.09 -2.65
CA ARG A 14 -10.68 -6.79 -1.85
C ARG A 14 -11.43 -5.86 -0.90
N MET A 15 -10.86 -4.72 -0.53
CA MET A 15 -11.49 -3.77 0.38
C MET A 15 -12.02 -2.51 -0.31
N ILE A 16 -11.82 -2.40 -1.62
CA ILE A 16 -12.24 -1.23 -2.40
C ILE A 16 -13.52 -1.56 -3.16
N PRO A 17 -14.56 -0.69 -3.09
CA PRO A 17 -15.79 -0.88 -3.85
C PRO A 17 -15.56 -0.89 -5.36
N ASP A 18 -16.44 -1.57 -6.09
CA ASP A 18 -16.41 -1.59 -7.55
C ASP A 18 -16.47 -0.18 -8.11
N GLY A 19 -15.73 0.07 -9.18
CA GLY A 19 -15.67 1.37 -9.82
C GLY A 19 -14.63 2.32 -9.24
N LEU A 20 -13.95 1.92 -8.16
CA LEU A 20 -12.86 2.68 -7.56
C LEU A 20 -11.54 1.93 -7.69
N ALA A 21 -10.44 2.67 -7.55
CA ALA A 21 -9.10 2.12 -7.63
C ALA A 21 -8.19 2.79 -6.60
N ALA A 22 -7.15 2.09 -6.18
CA ALA A 22 -6.13 2.65 -5.30
C ALA A 22 -4.96 3.16 -6.14
N HIS A 23 -4.61 4.42 -5.94
CA HIS A 23 -3.43 5.04 -6.55
C HIS A 23 -2.35 5.11 -5.48
N ILE A 24 -1.33 4.26 -5.60
CA ILE A 24 -0.27 4.07 -4.61
C ILE A 24 1.03 4.68 -5.10
N ASN A 25 1.62 5.55 -4.30
CA ASN A 25 2.91 6.17 -4.61
C ASN A 25 4.03 5.32 -4.02
N LEU A 26 4.86 4.74 -4.88
CA LEU A 26 5.91 3.79 -4.47
C LEU A 26 6.96 4.40 -3.55
N GLY A 27 7.21 5.69 -3.64
CA GLY A 27 8.17 6.38 -2.78
C GLY A 27 7.61 6.88 -1.46
N SER A 28 6.37 6.54 -1.11
CA SER A 28 5.68 7.11 0.04
C SER A 28 6.02 6.44 1.37
N TRP A 29 6.74 5.31 1.35
CA TRP A 29 7.20 4.63 2.56
C TRP A 29 8.61 4.09 2.35
N PRO A 30 9.40 3.90 3.44
CA PRO A 30 10.72 3.30 3.32
C PRO A 30 10.62 1.79 3.09
N VAL A 31 11.34 1.28 2.10
CA VAL A 31 11.44 -0.15 1.83
C VAL A 31 12.73 -0.66 2.45
N LEU A 32 12.63 -1.73 3.26
CA LEU A 32 13.80 -2.28 3.94
C LEU A 32 14.81 -2.84 2.92
N PRO A 33 16.13 -2.73 3.19
CA PRO A 33 17.16 -3.22 2.27
C PRO A 33 17.06 -4.70 1.92
N ILE A 34 16.44 -5.52 2.78
CA ILE A 34 16.27 -6.95 2.52
C ILE A 34 15.47 -7.21 1.23
N PHE A 35 14.49 -6.37 0.92
CA PHE A 35 13.69 -6.54 -0.29
C PHE A 35 14.51 -6.29 -1.55
N ASP A 36 15.44 -5.33 -1.50
CA ASP A 36 16.35 -5.05 -2.60
C ASP A 36 17.30 -6.23 -2.83
N VAL A 37 17.81 -6.83 -1.75
CA VAL A 37 18.66 -8.01 -1.81
C VAL A 37 17.92 -9.19 -2.43
N LEU A 38 16.67 -9.43 -2.01
CA LEU A 38 15.86 -10.52 -2.54
C LEU A 38 15.54 -10.32 -4.02
N GLU A 39 15.24 -9.10 -4.42
CA GLU A 39 14.96 -8.75 -5.81
C GLU A 39 16.16 -9.08 -6.72
N LYS A 40 17.35 -8.66 -6.31
CA LYS A 40 18.59 -8.89 -7.07
C LYS A 40 19.00 -10.36 -7.06
N ALA A 41 18.97 -11.01 -5.91
CA ALA A 41 19.37 -12.40 -5.78
C ALA A 41 18.45 -13.36 -6.55
N GLY A 42 17.15 -13.08 -6.56
CA GLY A 42 16.16 -13.88 -7.27
C GLY A 42 15.94 -13.46 -8.71
N ASN A 43 16.59 -12.38 -9.15
CA ASN A 43 16.37 -11.80 -10.48
C ASN A 43 14.88 -11.56 -10.74
N ILE A 44 14.18 -11.00 -9.75
CA ILE A 44 12.75 -10.76 -9.77
C ILE A 44 12.48 -9.37 -10.35
N ASP A 45 11.49 -9.28 -11.25
CA ASP A 45 11.04 -7.98 -11.76
C ASP A 45 10.55 -7.12 -10.59
N HIS A 46 10.93 -5.84 -10.57
CA HIS A 46 10.60 -4.91 -9.49
C HIS A 46 9.10 -4.88 -9.18
N MET A 47 8.26 -4.82 -10.20
CA MET A 47 6.80 -4.80 -10.01
C MET A 47 6.28 -6.14 -9.49
N GLU A 48 6.92 -7.24 -9.84
CA GLU A 48 6.55 -8.56 -9.34
C GLU A 48 6.85 -8.72 -7.84
N MET A 49 7.82 -7.97 -7.31
CA MET A 49 8.11 -7.95 -5.88
C MET A 49 6.86 -7.60 -5.07
N PHE A 50 6.03 -6.69 -5.56
CA PHE A 50 4.81 -6.27 -4.87
C PHE A 50 3.73 -7.34 -4.85
N ASN A 51 3.79 -8.31 -5.75
CA ASN A 51 2.88 -9.47 -5.76
C ASN A 51 3.34 -10.58 -4.80
N ILE A 52 4.64 -10.65 -4.53
CA ILE A 52 5.23 -11.72 -3.71
C ILE A 52 5.38 -11.29 -2.25
N PHE A 53 5.83 -10.05 -2.02
CA PHE A 53 6.16 -9.54 -0.69
C PHE A 53 5.29 -8.37 -0.30
N ASN A 54 5.19 -8.10 1.01
CA ASN A 54 4.48 -6.91 1.50
C ASN A 54 5.30 -5.62 1.34
N MET A 55 6.56 -5.72 0.95
CA MET A 55 7.49 -4.60 0.73
C MET A 55 7.60 -3.64 1.91
N GLY A 56 7.43 -4.16 3.13
CA GLY A 56 7.52 -3.38 4.36
C GLY A 56 6.17 -2.85 4.88
N ILE A 57 5.09 -3.08 4.15
CA ILE A 57 3.74 -2.69 4.58
C ILE A 57 3.06 -3.88 5.24
N GLY A 58 2.83 -3.79 6.54
CA GLY A 58 2.15 -4.86 7.29
C GLY A 58 0.64 -4.76 7.27
N MET A 59 0.10 -3.55 7.16
CA MET A 59 -1.33 -3.32 7.17
C MET A 59 -1.67 -2.05 6.42
N VAL A 60 -2.77 -2.06 5.68
CA VAL A 60 -3.25 -0.91 4.92
C VAL A 60 -4.65 -0.54 5.40
N LEU A 61 -4.88 0.75 5.61
CA LEU A 61 -6.17 1.29 6.01
C LEU A 61 -6.67 2.23 4.92
N ALA A 62 -7.94 2.07 4.54
CA ALA A 62 -8.63 3.02 3.68
C ALA A 62 -9.57 3.85 4.55
N VAL A 63 -9.34 5.15 4.63
CA VAL A 63 -10.11 6.07 5.47
C VAL A 63 -10.59 7.26 4.65
N SER A 64 -11.61 7.97 5.17
CA SER A 64 -12.06 9.20 4.55
C SER A 64 -10.96 10.24 4.54
N ALA A 65 -10.84 11.02 3.46
CA ALA A 65 -9.78 12.01 3.31
C ALA A 65 -9.76 13.05 4.44
N ASP A 66 -10.92 13.44 4.95
CA ASP A 66 -11.07 14.38 6.05
C ASP A 66 -10.63 13.81 7.40
N ARG A 67 -10.46 12.50 7.50
CA ARG A 67 -10.01 11.82 8.72
C ARG A 67 -8.59 11.23 8.61
N ALA A 68 -7.93 11.43 7.50
CA ALA A 68 -6.59 10.87 7.27
C ALA A 68 -5.58 11.37 8.30
N ASP A 69 -5.55 12.67 8.55
CA ASP A 69 -4.62 13.28 9.52
C ASP A 69 -4.88 12.78 10.94
N GLU A 70 -6.14 12.69 11.34
CA GLU A 70 -6.54 12.17 12.65
C GLU A 70 -6.11 10.73 12.83
N THR A 71 -6.30 9.91 11.80
CA THR A 71 -5.89 8.50 11.80
C THR A 71 -4.38 8.37 11.92
N MET A 72 -3.61 9.17 11.18
CA MET A 72 -2.16 9.17 11.24
C MET A 72 -1.66 9.52 12.64
N LYS A 73 -2.22 10.54 13.27
CA LYS A 73 -1.86 10.95 14.62
C LYS A 73 -2.16 9.86 15.63
N LEU A 74 -3.31 9.19 15.50
CA LEU A 74 -3.71 8.12 16.40
C LEU A 74 -2.75 6.92 16.30
N LEU A 75 -2.36 6.54 15.10
CA LEU A 75 -1.41 5.45 14.87
C LEU A 75 -0.04 5.77 15.45
N GLU A 76 0.46 6.97 15.22
CA GLU A 76 1.75 7.41 15.74
C GLU A 76 1.73 7.48 17.28
N ALA A 77 0.63 7.93 17.87
CA ALA A 77 0.47 7.99 19.32
C ALA A 77 0.50 6.59 19.96
N ASN A 78 0.16 5.55 19.21
CA ASN A 78 0.21 4.16 19.65
C ASN A 78 1.52 3.44 19.27
N GLY A 79 2.52 4.17 18.80
CA GLY A 79 3.84 3.64 18.51
C GLY A 79 3.98 2.99 17.14
N GLU A 80 3.01 3.18 16.25
CA GLU A 80 3.05 2.64 14.91
C GLU A 80 3.65 3.62 13.91
N ALA A 81 4.48 3.13 13.00
CA ALA A 81 4.98 3.92 11.88
C ALA A 81 3.90 3.92 10.79
N ALA A 82 3.37 5.08 10.46
CA ALA A 82 2.29 5.21 9.49
C ALA A 82 2.68 6.11 8.33
N TYR A 83 2.25 5.74 7.13
CA TYR A 83 2.56 6.46 5.90
C TYR A 83 1.31 6.61 5.05
N VAL A 84 1.16 7.75 4.38
CA VAL A 84 0.11 7.96 3.38
C VAL A 84 0.61 7.37 2.07
N LEU A 85 0.05 6.24 1.67
CA LEU A 85 0.48 5.52 0.47
C LEU A 85 -0.05 6.17 -0.82
N GLY A 86 -1.20 6.76 -0.75
CA GLY A 86 -1.87 7.34 -1.90
C GLY A 86 -3.33 7.60 -1.61
N ASN A 87 -4.16 7.54 -2.63
CA ASN A 87 -5.59 7.81 -2.49
C ASN A 87 -6.44 6.89 -3.35
N ILE A 88 -7.73 6.86 -3.05
CA ILE A 88 -8.71 6.12 -3.82
C ILE A 88 -9.22 7.04 -4.92
N VAL A 89 -9.19 6.53 -6.15
CA VAL A 89 -9.61 7.28 -7.35
C VAL A 89 -10.62 6.48 -8.15
N LYS A 90 -11.20 7.09 -9.17
CA LYS A 90 -12.09 6.40 -10.09
C LYS A 90 -11.31 5.36 -10.88
N ASN A 91 -11.87 4.15 -11.00
CA ASN A 91 -11.23 3.07 -11.74
C ASN A 91 -11.25 3.37 -13.26
N THR A 92 -10.07 3.35 -13.87
CA THR A 92 -9.89 3.58 -15.31
C THR A 92 -9.36 2.36 -16.03
N GLY A 93 -9.49 1.18 -15.40
CA GLY A 93 -9.09 -0.10 -15.98
C GLY A 93 -8.18 -0.96 -15.12
N THR A 94 -7.65 -0.41 -14.02
CA THR A 94 -6.76 -1.11 -13.10
C THR A 94 -7.23 -0.86 -11.66
N ASP A 95 -7.38 -1.91 -10.87
CA ASP A 95 -7.85 -1.81 -9.48
C ASP A 95 -6.80 -1.20 -8.56
N VAL A 96 -5.52 -1.45 -8.81
CA VAL A 96 -4.41 -0.87 -8.04
C VAL A 96 -3.37 -0.36 -9.01
N GLU A 97 -3.01 0.91 -8.90
CA GLU A 97 -2.00 1.55 -9.72
C GLU A 97 -0.80 1.90 -8.85
N LEU A 98 0.36 1.31 -9.15
CA LEU A 98 1.62 1.56 -8.45
C LEU A 98 2.47 2.52 -9.29
N VAL A 99 2.78 3.68 -8.76
CA VAL A 99 3.53 4.72 -9.50
C VAL A 99 4.74 5.25 -8.76
#